data_c3165dc6fd465e21d1cc37b2456d165c
#
_entry.id   c3165dc6fd465e21d1cc37b2456d165c
#
_cell.length_a   1.000
_cell.length_b   1.000
_cell.length_c   1.000
_cell.angle_alpha   90.00
_cell.angle_beta   90.00
_cell.angle_gamma   90.00
#
_symmetry.space_group_name_H-M   'P 1'
#
loop_
_entity.id
_entity.type
_entity.pdbx_description
1 polymer ?
#
loop_
_entity_poly.entity_id
_entity_poly.type
_entity_poly.pdbx_seq_one_letter_code
_entity_poly.pdbx_strand_id
1 'polypeptide(L)'
;MEITREDRRSVIDHCYLAYFISGMVILIFGVILPNLIEERNLSFTAAGGLLSFLAIGNLCSSLVYPVFCGMMSQKTAVVVLAFPYPVCLFLFTMGLPVPVLYVMIFLIGITKGMITIINNHAIRQVTGSSNKYLNLLHMWYAVGAFLSPFVTMILMGAGMNWKTILQLLAVLTVLIVVSYATMDYRKIEKEEKKPAGEENGL
;
A
#
# COMPACT_ATOMS: atom_id res chain seq x y z
N MET A 1 -3.84 10.49 28.03
CA MET A 1 -2.58 11.06 27.54
C MET A 1 -2.92 11.54 26.13
N GLU A 2 -3.01 12.83 25.95
CA GLU A 2 -3.37 13.41 24.64
C GLU A 2 -2.26 13.13 23.62
N ILE A 3 -2.63 12.91 22.37
CA ILE A 3 -1.67 12.80 21.26
C ILE A 3 -0.94 14.15 21.14
N THR A 4 0.37 14.13 21.26
CA THR A 4 1.18 15.35 21.07
C THR A 4 1.13 15.82 19.63
N ARG A 5 1.45 17.09 19.36
CA ARG A 5 1.55 17.60 17.98
C ARG A 5 2.60 16.86 17.16
N GLU A 6 3.68 16.42 17.80
CA GLU A 6 4.74 15.64 17.15
C GLU A 6 4.29 14.24 16.78
N ASP A 7 3.57 13.54 17.68
CA ASP A 7 3.02 12.22 17.40
C ASP A 7 2.02 12.26 16.25
N ARG A 8 1.11 13.26 16.26
CA ARG A 8 0.15 13.49 15.17
C ARG A 8 0.85 13.68 13.83
N ARG A 9 1.86 14.54 13.78
CA ARG A 9 2.64 14.81 12.57
C ARG A 9 3.34 13.54 12.08
N SER A 10 3.96 12.79 12.97
CA SER A 10 4.62 11.54 12.65
C SER A 10 3.67 10.54 11.99
N VAL A 11 2.46 10.33 12.54
CA VAL A 11 1.45 9.43 11.94
C VAL A 11 1.04 9.90 10.54
N ILE A 12 0.83 11.21 10.37
CA ILE A 12 0.44 11.80 9.09
C ILE A 12 1.55 11.56 8.03
N ASP A 13 2.80 11.84 8.38
CA ASP A 13 3.95 11.69 7.48
C ASP A 13 4.15 10.21 7.08
N HIS A 14 3.98 9.27 8.01
CA HIS A 14 4.02 7.84 7.72
C HIS A 14 2.90 7.41 6.76
N CYS A 15 1.69 7.89 6.97
CA CYS A 15 0.57 7.58 6.08
C CYS A 15 0.77 8.15 4.68
N TYR A 16 1.28 9.38 4.55
CA TYR A 16 1.55 10.00 3.26
C TYR A 16 2.65 9.27 2.49
N LEU A 17 3.74 8.90 3.17
CA LEU A 17 4.83 8.11 2.58
C LEU A 17 4.32 6.76 2.08
N ALA A 18 3.59 6.03 2.92
CA ALA A 18 3.04 4.72 2.57
C ALA A 18 2.09 4.80 1.37
N TYR A 19 1.26 5.86 1.31
CA TYR A 19 0.30 6.05 0.23
C TYR A 19 0.98 6.47 -1.08
N PHE A 20 2.00 7.32 -1.02
CA PHE A 20 2.82 7.70 -2.17
C PHE A 20 3.49 6.47 -2.81
N ILE A 21 4.16 5.64 -1.99
CA ILE A 21 4.81 4.41 -2.47
C ILE A 21 3.78 3.43 -3.03
N SER A 22 2.63 3.28 -2.36
CA SER A 22 1.53 2.43 -2.83
C SER A 22 0.97 2.89 -4.17
N GLY A 23 0.91 4.21 -4.40
CA GLY A 23 0.56 4.80 -5.70
C GLY A 23 1.56 4.40 -6.79
N MET A 24 2.85 4.45 -6.51
CA MET A 24 3.88 4.02 -7.47
C MET A 24 3.72 2.55 -7.88
N VAL A 25 3.42 1.67 -6.94
CA VAL A 25 3.28 0.23 -7.21
C VAL A 25 2.09 -0.08 -8.13
N ILE A 26 0.98 0.65 -8.01
CA ILE A 26 -0.24 0.26 -8.74
C ILE A 26 -0.12 0.46 -10.24
N LEU A 27 0.49 1.54 -10.70
CA LEU A 27 0.57 1.86 -12.12
C LEU A 27 1.79 1.27 -12.83
N ILE A 28 2.80 0.80 -12.10
CA ILE A 28 3.96 0.16 -12.72
C ILE A 28 3.57 -1.10 -13.50
N PHE A 29 2.57 -1.86 -13.02
CA PHE A 29 2.11 -3.07 -13.69
C PHE A 29 1.58 -2.79 -15.11
N GLY A 30 0.92 -1.65 -15.33
CA GLY A 30 0.50 -1.25 -16.68
C GLY A 30 1.67 -0.99 -17.63
N VAL A 31 2.79 -0.46 -17.12
CA VAL A 31 3.98 -0.14 -17.91
C VAL A 31 4.81 -1.38 -18.22
N ILE A 32 4.97 -2.28 -17.26
CA ILE A 32 5.79 -3.50 -17.44
C ILE A 32 5.02 -4.65 -18.12
N LEU A 33 3.70 -4.56 -18.21
CA LEU A 33 2.86 -5.63 -18.74
C LEU A 33 3.24 -6.07 -20.18
N PRO A 34 3.55 -5.17 -21.14
CA PRO A 34 4.03 -5.57 -22.45
C PRO A 34 5.30 -6.43 -22.39
N ASN A 35 6.27 -6.04 -21.57
CA ASN A 35 7.52 -6.79 -21.39
C ASN A 35 7.26 -8.18 -20.78
N LEU A 36 6.32 -8.26 -19.82
CA LEU A 36 5.92 -9.54 -19.22
C LEU A 36 5.23 -10.45 -20.23
N ILE A 37 4.35 -9.90 -21.09
CA ILE A 37 3.67 -10.61 -22.18
C ILE A 37 4.71 -11.22 -23.13
N GLU A 38 5.66 -10.42 -23.59
CA GLU A 38 6.70 -10.85 -24.54
C GLU A 38 7.61 -11.92 -23.91
N GLU A 39 8.14 -11.66 -22.70
CA GLU A 39 9.10 -12.58 -22.05
C GLU A 39 8.46 -13.94 -21.67
N ARG A 40 7.18 -13.94 -21.33
CA ARG A 40 6.47 -15.15 -20.82
C ARG A 40 5.53 -15.76 -21.86
N ASN A 41 5.48 -15.24 -23.09
CA ASN A 41 4.55 -15.64 -24.14
C ASN A 41 3.11 -15.69 -23.63
N LEU A 42 2.67 -14.68 -22.87
CA LEU A 42 1.32 -14.62 -22.33
C LEU A 42 0.32 -14.18 -23.40
N SER A 43 -0.89 -14.75 -23.37
CA SER A 43 -2.00 -14.16 -24.10
C SER A 43 -2.44 -12.84 -23.44
N PHE A 44 -3.05 -11.93 -24.24
CA PHE A 44 -3.64 -10.70 -23.70
C PHE A 44 -4.72 -10.98 -22.63
N THR A 45 -5.45 -12.10 -22.78
CA THR A 45 -6.42 -12.56 -21.78
C THR A 45 -5.75 -12.91 -20.45
N ALA A 46 -4.64 -13.63 -20.49
CA ALA A 46 -3.89 -13.95 -19.28
C ALA A 46 -3.30 -12.69 -18.61
N ALA A 47 -2.75 -11.79 -19.42
CA ALA A 47 -2.22 -10.52 -18.91
C ALA A 47 -3.31 -9.62 -18.27
N GLY A 48 -4.46 -9.49 -18.93
CA GLY A 48 -5.62 -8.79 -18.38
C GLY A 48 -6.17 -9.45 -17.13
N GLY A 49 -6.12 -10.80 -17.08
CA GLY A 49 -6.46 -11.59 -15.89
C GLY A 49 -5.58 -11.23 -14.68
N LEU A 50 -4.28 -11.03 -14.86
CA LEU A 50 -3.38 -10.59 -13.78
C LEU A 50 -3.85 -9.26 -13.16
N LEU A 51 -4.17 -8.26 -13.99
CA LEU A 51 -4.67 -6.97 -13.49
C LEU A 51 -6.04 -7.11 -12.81
N SER A 52 -6.89 -8.02 -13.30
CA SER A 52 -8.18 -8.33 -12.66
C SER A 52 -7.99 -8.94 -11.27
N PHE A 53 -7.03 -9.85 -11.10
CA PHE A 53 -6.70 -10.44 -9.80
C PHE A 53 -6.12 -9.41 -8.81
N LEU A 54 -5.37 -8.43 -9.29
CA LEU A 54 -4.95 -7.26 -8.49
C LEU A 54 -6.18 -6.50 -7.94
N ALA A 55 -7.16 -6.24 -8.79
CA ALA A 55 -8.39 -5.54 -8.41
C ALA A 55 -9.25 -6.36 -7.44
N ILE A 56 -9.39 -7.67 -7.70
CA ILE A 56 -10.12 -8.60 -6.81
C ILE A 56 -9.45 -8.67 -5.44
N GLY A 57 -8.11 -8.80 -5.39
CA GLY A 57 -7.36 -8.76 -4.13
C GLY A 57 -7.59 -7.47 -3.34
N ASN A 58 -7.60 -6.33 -4.03
CA ASN A 58 -7.90 -5.04 -3.41
C ASN A 58 -9.32 -4.98 -2.82
N LEU A 59 -10.31 -5.56 -3.48
CA LEU A 59 -11.67 -5.68 -2.93
C LEU A 59 -11.73 -6.62 -1.72
N CYS A 60 -11.07 -7.78 -1.79
CA CYS A 60 -11.01 -8.75 -0.70
C CYS A 60 -10.35 -8.18 0.56
N SER A 61 -9.52 -7.15 0.46
CA SER A 61 -8.86 -6.54 1.61
C SER A 61 -9.84 -6.04 2.68
N SER A 62 -11.02 -5.58 2.28
CA SER A 62 -12.08 -5.11 3.18
C SER A 62 -12.65 -6.22 4.08
N LEU A 63 -12.56 -7.47 3.63
CA LEU A 63 -12.95 -8.66 4.39
C LEU A 63 -11.78 -9.23 5.20
N VAL A 64 -10.58 -9.24 4.60
CA VAL A 64 -9.37 -9.80 5.21
C VAL A 64 -8.89 -8.97 6.40
N TYR A 65 -8.86 -7.66 6.29
CA TYR A 65 -8.32 -6.77 7.33
C TYR A 65 -9.05 -6.90 8.68
N PRO A 66 -10.39 -6.84 8.76
CA PRO A 66 -11.10 -6.99 10.04
C PRO A 66 -10.88 -8.36 10.69
N VAL A 67 -10.79 -9.43 9.88
CA VAL A 67 -10.52 -10.80 10.39
C VAL A 67 -9.17 -10.84 11.09
N PHE A 68 -8.11 -10.31 10.47
CA PHE A 68 -6.80 -10.27 11.09
C PHE A 68 -6.75 -9.40 12.34
N CYS A 69 -7.43 -8.25 12.33
CA CYS A 69 -7.55 -7.39 13.53
C CYS A 69 -8.33 -8.05 14.66
N GLY A 70 -9.26 -8.98 14.36
CA GLY A 70 -9.96 -9.78 15.36
C GLY A 70 -9.10 -10.90 15.96
N MET A 71 -8.09 -11.38 15.24
CA MET A 71 -7.23 -12.49 15.65
C MET A 71 -5.96 -12.03 16.40
N MET A 72 -5.48 -10.83 16.14
CA MET A 72 -4.22 -10.30 16.67
C MET A 72 -4.31 -8.79 16.92
N SER A 73 -3.29 -8.21 17.58
CA SER A 73 -3.24 -6.76 17.77
C SER A 73 -3.24 -6.01 16.44
N GLN A 74 -3.87 -4.85 16.38
CA GLN A 74 -3.93 -4.03 15.17
C GLN A 74 -2.53 -3.79 14.56
N LYS A 75 -1.54 -3.47 15.40
CA LYS A 75 -0.14 -3.32 14.96
C LYS A 75 0.39 -4.57 14.27
N THR A 76 0.19 -5.75 14.88
CA THR A 76 0.65 -7.02 14.31
C THR A 76 -0.06 -7.32 12.99
N ALA A 77 -1.38 -7.14 12.94
CA ALA A 77 -2.18 -7.36 11.74
C ALA A 77 -1.68 -6.48 10.57
N VAL A 78 -1.42 -5.20 10.84
CA VAL A 78 -0.96 -4.24 9.84
C VAL A 78 0.42 -4.61 9.28
N VAL A 79 1.38 -4.98 10.14
CA VAL A 79 2.72 -5.38 9.72
C VAL A 79 2.68 -6.69 8.93
N VAL A 80 1.94 -7.69 9.41
CA VAL A 80 1.78 -9.00 8.73
C VAL A 80 1.15 -8.82 7.34
N LEU A 81 0.11 -8.00 7.22
CA LEU A 81 -0.57 -7.75 5.95
C LEU A 81 0.23 -6.81 5.01
N ALA A 82 1.16 -6.01 5.53
CA ALA A 82 2.06 -5.19 4.70
C ALA A 82 3.26 -6.00 4.16
N PHE A 83 3.69 -7.05 4.86
CA PHE A 83 4.86 -7.84 4.51
C PHE A 83 4.80 -8.51 3.12
N PRO A 84 3.65 -9.01 2.61
CA PRO A 84 3.57 -9.55 1.25
C PRO A 84 3.97 -8.54 0.15
N TYR A 85 3.89 -7.23 0.40
CA TYR A 85 4.18 -6.23 -0.64
C TYR A 85 5.60 -6.34 -1.20
N PRO A 86 6.67 -6.13 -0.40
CA PRO A 86 8.04 -6.27 -0.90
C PRO A 86 8.35 -7.68 -1.39
N VAL A 87 7.86 -8.71 -0.70
CA VAL A 87 8.15 -10.10 -1.02
C VAL A 87 7.54 -10.50 -2.36
N CYS A 88 6.25 -10.23 -2.56
CA CYS A 88 5.57 -10.60 -3.81
C CYS A 88 6.09 -9.79 -5.00
N LEU A 89 6.40 -8.49 -4.83
CA LEU A 89 7.01 -7.68 -5.89
C LEU A 89 8.38 -8.22 -6.30
N PHE A 90 9.22 -8.59 -5.35
CA PHE A 90 10.53 -9.16 -5.62
C PHE A 90 10.41 -10.52 -6.32
N LEU A 91 9.61 -11.45 -5.76
CA LEU A 91 9.41 -12.78 -6.31
C LEU A 91 8.75 -12.76 -7.70
N PHE A 92 7.92 -11.75 -8.00
CA PHE A 92 7.29 -11.57 -9.30
C PHE A 92 8.33 -11.49 -10.44
N THR A 93 9.55 -11.06 -10.14
CA THR A 93 10.66 -10.95 -11.11
C THR A 93 11.45 -12.25 -11.31
N MET A 94 11.22 -13.27 -10.47
CA MET A 94 12.03 -14.51 -10.42
C MET A 94 11.68 -15.56 -11.50
N GLY A 95 10.83 -15.22 -12.46
CA GLY A 95 10.51 -16.15 -13.55
C GLY A 95 9.60 -17.32 -13.15
N LEU A 96 8.84 -17.19 -12.08
CA LEU A 96 7.95 -18.22 -11.53
C LEU A 96 6.80 -18.59 -12.49
N PRO A 97 6.16 -19.77 -12.35
CA PRO A 97 5.03 -20.18 -13.19
C PRO A 97 3.87 -19.17 -13.14
N VAL A 98 3.16 -19.03 -14.26
CA VAL A 98 2.07 -18.05 -14.39
C VAL A 98 1.00 -18.16 -13.29
N PRO A 99 0.54 -19.36 -12.85
CA PRO A 99 -0.40 -19.46 -11.75
C PRO A 99 0.11 -18.84 -10.44
N VAL A 100 1.42 -18.92 -10.19
CA VAL A 100 2.03 -18.30 -9.00
C VAL A 100 2.03 -16.77 -9.13
N LEU A 101 2.22 -16.22 -10.33
CA LEU A 101 2.10 -14.78 -10.57
C LEU A 101 0.69 -14.26 -10.24
N TYR A 102 -0.36 -15.03 -10.55
CA TYR A 102 -1.74 -14.68 -10.18
C TYR A 102 -1.92 -14.61 -8.66
N VAL A 103 -1.36 -15.57 -7.91
CA VAL A 103 -1.41 -15.54 -6.44
C VAL A 103 -0.66 -14.32 -5.89
N MET A 104 0.54 -14.03 -6.43
CA MET A 104 1.34 -12.89 -5.99
C MET A 104 0.64 -11.56 -6.23
N ILE A 105 0.09 -11.37 -7.42
CA ILE A 105 -0.57 -10.11 -7.76
C ILE A 105 -1.87 -9.94 -6.96
N PHE A 106 -2.56 -11.03 -6.64
CA PHE A 106 -3.71 -11.02 -5.74
C PHE A 106 -3.31 -10.58 -4.32
N LEU A 107 -2.20 -11.11 -3.77
CA LEU A 107 -1.68 -10.71 -2.47
C LEU A 107 -1.22 -9.24 -2.46
N ILE A 108 -0.60 -8.78 -3.54
CA ILE A 108 -0.27 -7.35 -3.74
C ILE A 108 -1.56 -6.51 -3.69
N GLY A 109 -2.63 -6.99 -4.33
CA GLY A 109 -3.94 -6.35 -4.29
C GLY A 109 -4.52 -6.25 -2.87
N ILE A 110 -4.49 -7.36 -2.10
CA ILE A 110 -4.92 -7.37 -0.69
C ILE A 110 -4.14 -6.34 0.12
N THR A 111 -2.81 -6.37 0.02
CA THR A 111 -1.94 -5.43 0.76
C THR A 111 -2.24 -3.98 0.38
N LYS A 112 -2.40 -3.69 -0.90
CA LYS A 112 -2.76 -2.35 -1.39
C LYS A 112 -4.08 -1.86 -0.80
N GLY A 113 -5.10 -2.70 -0.80
CA GLY A 113 -6.40 -2.35 -0.22
C GLY A 113 -6.33 -2.16 1.29
N MET A 114 -5.57 -3.00 2.00
CA MET A 114 -5.32 -2.86 3.43
C MET A 114 -4.60 -1.53 3.75
N ILE A 115 -3.56 -1.15 2.98
CA ILE A 115 -2.87 0.14 3.12
C ILE A 115 -3.87 1.29 2.99
N THR A 116 -4.83 1.20 2.07
CA THR A 116 -5.90 2.19 1.90
C THR A 116 -6.76 2.30 3.17
N ILE A 117 -7.21 1.19 3.72
CA ILE A 117 -8.06 1.17 4.92
C ILE A 117 -7.34 1.76 6.12
N ILE A 118 -6.11 1.30 6.38
CA ILE A 118 -5.29 1.72 7.53
C ILE A 118 -5.01 3.22 7.48
N ASN A 119 -4.53 3.71 6.34
CA ASN A 119 -4.14 5.12 6.23
C ASN A 119 -5.34 6.05 6.36
N ASN A 120 -6.48 5.70 5.76
CA ASN A 120 -7.71 6.47 5.93
C ASN A 120 -8.17 6.48 7.40
N HIS A 121 -8.12 5.31 8.07
CA HIS A 121 -8.49 5.20 9.48
C HIS A 121 -7.53 6.02 10.36
N ALA A 122 -6.22 5.85 10.23
CA ALA A 122 -5.22 6.57 11.02
C ALA A 122 -5.32 8.09 10.85
N ILE A 123 -5.46 8.59 9.62
CA ILE A 123 -5.64 10.03 9.36
C ILE A 123 -6.91 10.55 10.02
N ARG A 124 -8.04 9.85 9.91
CA ARG A 124 -9.30 10.26 10.55
C ARG A 124 -9.16 10.36 12.05
N GLN A 125 -8.53 9.40 12.68
CA GLN A 125 -8.31 9.34 14.11
C GLN A 125 -7.49 10.53 14.62
N VAL A 126 -6.32 10.78 14.01
CA VAL A 126 -5.40 11.80 14.51
C VAL A 126 -5.77 13.24 14.10
N THR A 127 -6.71 13.41 13.14
CA THR A 127 -7.08 14.76 12.63
C THR A 127 -8.54 15.14 12.91
N GLY A 128 -9.30 14.32 13.68
CA GLY A 128 -10.72 14.56 13.93
C GLY A 128 -11.54 14.52 12.63
N SER A 129 -11.24 13.58 11.72
CA SER A 129 -11.92 13.41 10.42
C SER A 129 -11.83 14.62 9.48
N SER A 130 -10.76 15.39 9.56
CA SER A 130 -10.54 16.56 8.71
C SER A 130 -10.40 16.17 7.24
N ASN A 131 -11.30 16.65 6.40
CA ASN A 131 -11.28 16.42 4.94
C ASN A 131 -9.99 16.92 4.26
N LYS A 132 -9.36 17.97 4.81
CA LYS A 132 -8.10 18.51 4.29
C LYS A 132 -6.99 17.44 4.29
N TYR A 133 -6.81 16.75 5.40
CA TYR A 133 -5.75 15.73 5.53
C TYR A 133 -6.06 14.47 4.71
N LEU A 134 -7.33 14.09 4.59
CA LEU A 134 -7.75 12.99 3.73
C LEU A 134 -7.52 13.31 2.25
N ASN A 135 -7.87 14.51 1.80
CA ASN A 135 -7.63 14.93 0.43
C ASN A 135 -6.12 14.97 0.12
N LEU A 136 -5.30 15.43 1.07
CA LEU A 136 -3.84 15.44 0.93
C LEU A 136 -3.26 14.01 0.87
N LEU A 137 -3.82 13.07 1.65
CA LEU A 137 -3.46 11.65 1.58
C LEU A 137 -3.69 11.11 0.16
N HIS A 138 -4.87 11.32 -0.41
CA HIS A 138 -5.19 10.88 -1.77
C HIS A 138 -4.38 11.61 -2.83
N MET A 139 -4.01 12.87 -2.60
CA MET A 139 -3.10 13.61 -3.47
C MET A 139 -1.71 12.94 -3.52
N TRP A 140 -1.14 12.56 -2.37
CA TRP A 140 0.15 11.87 -2.34
C TRP A 140 0.11 10.53 -3.09
N TYR A 141 -0.99 9.77 -2.95
CA TYR A 141 -1.22 8.57 -3.75
C TYR A 141 -1.25 8.87 -5.25
N ALA A 142 -1.99 9.90 -5.66
CA ALA A 142 -2.11 10.29 -7.07
C ALA A 142 -0.75 10.76 -7.65
N VAL A 143 0.04 11.49 -6.86
CA VAL A 143 1.40 11.90 -7.26
C VAL A 143 2.30 10.69 -7.46
N GLY A 144 2.28 9.71 -6.55
CA GLY A 144 3.04 8.46 -6.70
C GLY A 144 2.60 7.68 -7.94
N ALA A 145 1.30 7.52 -8.15
CA ALA A 145 0.73 6.84 -9.29
C ALA A 145 1.08 7.54 -10.62
N PHE A 146 1.03 8.86 -10.65
CA PHE A 146 1.40 9.66 -11.83
C PHE A 146 2.88 9.55 -12.16
N LEU A 147 3.75 9.65 -11.16
CA LEU A 147 5.21 9.59 -11.38
C LEU A 147 5.70 8.21 -11.82
N SER A 148 5.05 7.13 -11.35
CA SER A 148 5.50 5.76 -11.59
C SER A 148 5.74 5.43 -13.08
N PRO A 149 4.79 5.63 -14.01
CA PRO A 149 5.03 5.34 -15.42
C PRO A 149 6.17 6.18 -16.03
N PHE A 150 6.29 7.46 -15.67
CA PHE A 150 7.35 8.33 -16.20
C PHE A 150 8.73 7.87 -15.72
N VAL A 151 8.89 7.63 -14.41
CA VAL A 151 10.14 7.13 -13.84
C VAL A 151 10.50 5.79 -14.46
N THR A 152 9.55 4.87 -14.58
CA THR A 152 9.77 3.55 -15.17
C THR A 152 10.21 3.69 -16.63
N MET A 153 9.54 4.50 -17.43
CA MET A 153 9.90 4.71 -18.85
C MET A 153 11.28 5.34 -19.01
N ILE A 154 11.64 6.32 -18.18
CA ILE A 154 12.97 6.95 -18.20
C ILE A 154 14.05 5.91 -17.86
N LEU A 155 13.86 5.11 -16.81
CA LEU A 155 14.81 4.09 -16.40
C LEU A 155 14.96 2.99 -17.45
N MET A 156 13.85 2.55 -18.08
CA MET A 156 13.91 1.59 -19.19
C MET A 156 14.59 2.20 -20.42
N GLY A 157 14.33 3.46 -20.74
CA GLY A 157 15.02 4.19 -21.81
C GLY A 157 16.52 4.34 -21.59
N ALA A 158 16.97 4.38 -20.33
CA ALA A 158 18.38 4.34 -19.93
C ALA A 158 19.00 2.93 -19.96
N GLY A 159 18.25 1.91 -20.43
CA GLY A 159 18.72 0.52 -20.54
C GLY A 159 18.49 -0.36 -19.32
N MET A 160 17.75 0.12 -18.31
CA MET A 160 17.45 -0.69 -17.13
C MET A 160 16.36 -1.71 -17.44
N ASN A 161 16.55 -2.96 -17.00
CA ASN A 161 15.56 -4.01 -17.17
C ASN A 161 14.33 -3.76 -16.26
N TRP A 162 13.13 -4.04 -16.76
CA TRP A 162 11.89 -3.90 -16.01
C TRP A 162 11.88 -4.67 -14.68
N LYS A 163 12.55 -5.84 -14.61
CA LYS A 163 12.69 -6.63 -13.38
C LYS A 163 13.48 -5.87 -12.31
N THR A 164 14.58 -5.24 -12.72
CA THR A 164 15.42 -4.44 -11.81
C THR A 164 14.63 -3.26 -11.26
N ILE A 165 13.84 -2.60 -12.11
CA ILE A 165 12.97 -1.48 -11.67
C ILE A 165 11.93 -1.97 -10.65
N LEU A 166 11.30 -3.12 -10.90
CA LEU A 166 10.34 -3.71 -9.97
C LEU A 166 10.99 -4.15 -8.65
N GLN A 167 12.23 -4.66 -8.69
CA GLN A 167 13.01 -4.99 -7.49
C GLN A 167 13.38 -3.75 -6.67
N LEU A 168 13.77 -2.65 -7.32
CA LEU A 168 14.01 -1.38 -6.65
C LEU A 168 12.73 -0.87 -5.96
N LEU A 169 11.60 -1.00 -6.64
CA LEU A 169 10.31 -0.65 -6.05
C LEU A 169 9.94 -1.58 -4.89
N ALA A 170 10.26 -2.88 -4.98
CA ALA A 170 10.10 -3.82 -3.87
C ALA A 170 10.91 -3.38 -2.63
N VAL A 171 12.16 -2.97 -2.82
CA VAL A 171 12.99 -2.40 -1.75
C VAL A 171 12.34 -1.14 -1.16
N LEU A 172 11.81 -0.26 -2.02
CA LEU A 172 11.12 0.95 -1.56
C LEU A 172 9.88 0.61 -0.72
N THR A 173 9.15 -0.46 -1.05
CA THR A 173 7.98 -0.89 -0.26
C THR A 173 8.34 -1.43 1.13
N VAL A 174 9.61 -1.81 1.39
CA VAL A 174 10.07 -2.14 2.74
C VAL A 174 9.88 -0.95 3.69
N LEU A 175 10.02 0.29 3.17
CA LEU A 175 9.74 1.50 3.97
C LEU A 175 8.31 1.55 4.49
N ILE A 176 7.33 0.99 3.76
CA ILE A 176 5.94 0.88 4.24
C ILE A 176 5.88 -0.06 5.45
N VAL A 177 6.53 -1.22 5.35
CA VAL A 177 6.55 -2.21 6.45
C VAL A 177 7.23 -1.62 7.69
N VAL A 178 8.39 -0.98 7.50
CA VAL A 178 9.13 -0.30 8.59
C VAL A 178 8.30 0.83 9.19
N SER A 179 7.68 1.65 8.35
CA SER A 179 6.78 2.73 8.76
C SER A 179 5.68 2.21 9.67
N TYR A 180 4.98 1.16 9.27
CA TYR A 180 3.92 0.56 10.09
C TYR A 180 4.46 -0.13 11.36
N ALA A 181 5.64 -0.73 11.31
CA ALA A 181 6.26 -1.35 12.49
C ALA A 181 6.66 -0.31 13.55
N THR A 182 7.05 0.90 13.12
CA THR A 182 7.47 2.00 14.01
C THR A 182 6.31 2.87 14.49
N MET A 183 5.16 2.86 13.78
CA MET A 183 3.97 3.63 14.14
C MET A 183 3.39 3.18 15.48
N ASP A 184 3.05 4.14 16.36
CA ASP A 184 2.46 3.83 17.67
C ASP A 184 0.92 3.75 17.60
N TYR A 185 0.41 2.56 17.31
CA TYR A 185 -1.02 2.27 17.23
C TYR A 185 -1.77 2.43 18.54
N ARG A 186 -1.11 2.30 19.71
CA ARG A 186 -1.75 2.45 21.03
C ARG A 186 -2.28 3.86 21.24
N LYS A 187 -1.62 4.85 20.63
CA LYS A 187 -2.06 6.24 20.69
C LYS A 187 -3.26 6.47 19.79
N ILE A 188 -3.32 5.79 18.65
CA ILE A 188 -4.45 5.86 17.71
C ILE A 188 -5.70 5.21 18.32
N GLU A 189 -5.60 4.01 18.91
CA GLU A 189 -6.72 3.29 19.55
C GLU A 189 -7.30 4.00 20.78
N LYS A 190 -6.49 4.76 21.53
CA LYS A 190 -6.97 5.49 22.72
C LYS A 190 -7.86 6.67 22.36
N GLU A 191 -7.69 7.30 21.22
CA GLU A 191 -8.55 8.39 20.77
C GLU A 191 -9.92 7.87 20.32
N GLU A 192 -9.99 6.65 19.79
CA GLU A 192 -11.27 5.99 19.44
C GLU A 192 -12.17 5.73 20.65
N LYS A 193 -11.58 5.54 21.84
CA LYS A 193 -12.31 5.26 23.10
C LYS A 193 -12.70 6.49 23.90
N LYS A 194 -12.35 7.70 23.47
CA LYS A 194 -12.88 8.93 24.08
C LYS A 194 -14.33 9.12 23.66
N PRO A 195 -15.29 9.12 24.61
CA PRO A 195 -16.69 9.42 24.27
C PRO A 195 -16.77 10.85 23.72
N ALA A 196 -17.55 11.02 22.63
CA ALA A 196 -17.78 12.28 21.91
C ALA A 196 -18.45 13.40 22.74
N GLY A 197 -18.37 13.36 24.07
CA GLY A 197 -19.04 14.24 25.02
C GLY A 197 -18.15 15.17 25.84
N GLU A 198 -16.82 15.13 25.70
CA GLU A 198 -15.94 15.95 26.56
C GLU A 198 -15.37 17.22 25.88
N GLU A 199 -15.81 17.58 24.69
CA GLU A 199 -15.34 18.80 23.98
C GLU A 199 -16.10 20.08 24.32
N ASN A 200 -17.07 20.07 25.24
CA ASN A 200 -17.80 21.27 25.63
C ASN A 200 -17.73 21.50 27.15
N GLY A 201 -16.58 21.94 27.59
CA GLY A 201 -16.40 22.41 28.97
C GLY A 201 -15.16 23.27 29.09
N LEU A 202 -15.20 24.50 28.52
CA LEU A 202 -14.62 25.75 29.05
C LEU A 202 -14.77 26.84 28.00
#